data_995a965400e53736b113d7cf619adffd
#
_entry.id   995a965400e53736b113d7cf619adffd
#
_cell.length_a   1.000
_cell.length_b   1.000
_cell.length_c   1.000
_cell.angle_alpha   90.00
_cell.angle_beta   90.00
_cell.angle_gamma   90.00
#
_symmetry.space_group_name_H-M   'P 1'
#
loop_
_entity.id
_entity.type
_entity.pdbx_description
1 polymer ?
#
loop_
_entity_poly.entity_id
_entity_poly.type
_entity_poly.pdbx_seq_one_letter_code
_entity_poly.pdbx_strand_id
1 'polypeptide(L)' 'MPLVRIEIIKGKSASYKKELLECAHSALIESLGIEDWDRFQRIVEIDREVFETAPGKSDCFTIIELTMFPGRTKEQKRAV' A
#
# COMPACT_ATOMS: atom_id res chain seq x y z
N MET A 1 -0.21 4.80 14.36
CA MET A 1 -1.29 4.28 13.51
C MET A 1 -1.17 4.83 12.09
N PRO A 2 -0.67 4.05 11.13
CA PRO A 2 -0.57 4.51 9.75
C PRO A 2 -1.86 4.28 8.98
N LEU A 3 -2.17 5.19 8.07
CA LEU A 3 -3.23 5.02 7.09
C LEU A 3 -2.58 4.67 5.77
N VAL A 4 -2.98 3.56 5.18
CA VAL A 4 -2.37 3.05 3.95
C VAL A 4 -3.35 3.12 2.81
N ARG A 5 -2.92 3.71 1.70
CA ARG A 5 -3.69 3.76 0.47
C ARG A 5 -2.86 3.08 -0.62
N ILE A 6 -3.44 2.06 -1.22
CA ILE A 6 -2.77 1.30 -2.28
C ILE A 6 -3.53 1.52 -3.56
N GLU A 7 -2.87 2.10 -4.56
CA GLU A 7 -3.47 2.36 -5.86
C GLU A 7 -2.97 1.36 -6.88
N ILE A 8 -3.89 0.68 -7.54
CA ILE A 8 -3.58 -0.34 -8.53
C ILE A 8 -4.43 -0.15 -9.77
N ILE A 9 -4.01 -0.74 -10.87
CA ILE A 9 -4.79 -0.76 -12.10
C ILE A 9 -5.92 -1.76 -11.93
N LYS A 10 -7.12 -1.35 -12.30
CA LYS A 10 -8.32 -2.17 -12.21
C LYS A 10 -8.17 -3.47 -13.01
N GLY A 11 -8.78 -4.54 -12.50
CA GLY A 11 -8.79 -5.82 -13.19
C GLY A 11 -8.14 -6.96 -12.43
N LYS A 12 -7.61 -6.69 -11.24
CA LYS A 12 -7.00 -7.74 -10.42
C LYS A 12 -8.06 -8.54 -9.68
N SER A 13 -7.75 -9.81 -9.38
CA SER A 13 -8.66 -10.69 -8.66
C SER A 13 -8.82 -10.29 -7.20
N ALA A 14 -9.89 -10.78 -6.56
CA ALA A 14 -10.08 -10.57 -5.13
C ALA A 14 -8.94 -11.17 -4.32
N SER A 15 -8.44 -12.34 -4.72
CA SER A 15 -7.31 -12.99 -4.06
C SER A 15 -6.05 -12.13 -4.12
N TYR A 16 -5.79 -11.55 -5.27
CA TYR A 16 -4.65 -10.65 -5.47
C TYR A 16 -4.72 -9.47 -4.50
N LYS A 17 -5.89 -8.86 -4.42
CA LYS A 17 -6.09 -7.67 -3.56
C LYS A 17 -5.95 -8.02 -2.09
N LYS A 18 -6.48 -9.16 -1.67
CA LYS A 18 -6.37 -9.62 -0.29
C LYS A 18 -4.91 -9.88 0.08
N GLU A 19 -4.18 -10.53 -0.80
CA GLU A 19 -2.77 -10.83 -0.58
C GLU A 19 -1.94 -9.56 -0.52
N LEU A 20 -2.27 -8.59 -1.36
CA LEU A 20 -1.59 -7.29 -1.35
C LEU A 20 -1.77 -6.57 -0.02
N LEU A 21 -2.98 -6.59 0.54
CA LEU A 21 -3.26 -6.01 1.85
C LEU A 21 -2.47 -6.72 2.95
N GLU A 22 -2.41 -8.04 2.89
CA GLU A 22 -1.66 -8.83 3.88
C GLU A 22 -0.16 -8.54 3.82
N CYS A 23 0.39 -8.47 2.62
CA CYS A 23 1.82 -8.18 2.44
C CYS A 23 2.17 -6.78 2.93
N ALA A 24 1.33 -5.79 2.63
CA ALA A 24 1.54 -4.42 3.08
C ALA A 24 1.51 -4.34 4.60
N HIS A 25 0.54 -5.01 5.22
CA HIS A 25 0.42 -5.00 6.66
C HIS A 25 1.61 -5.69 7.34
N SER A 26 2.06 -6.82 6.81
CA SER A 26 3.24 -7.52 7.33
C SER A 26 4.47 -6.63 7.28
N ALA A 27 4.65 -5.89 6.19
CA ALA A 27 5.77 -4.98 6.05
C ALA A 27 5.72 -3.86 7.11
N LEU A 28 4.53 -3.35 7.42
CA LEU A 28 4.36 -2.31 8.43
C LEU A 28 4.66 -2.84 9.83
N ILE A 29 4.23 -4.06 10.15
CA ILE A 29 4.55 -4.68 11.43
C ILE A 29 6.07 -4.79 11.58
N GLU A 30 6.73 -5.28 10.54
CA GLU A 30 8.17 -5.47 10.54
C GLU A 30 8.95 -4.16 10.64
N SER A 31 8.52 -3.15 9.88
CA SER A 31 9.22 -1.88 9.78
C SER A 31 8.92 -0.92 10.92
N LEU A 32 7.66 -0.84 11.35
CA LEU A 32 7.21 0.15 12.33
C LEU A 32 6.82 -0.42 13.68
N GLY A 33 6.73 -1.75 13.78
CA GLY A 33 6.36 -2.40 15.04
C GLY A 33 4.91 -2.15 15.45
N ILE A 34 4.02 -1.94 14.49
CA ILE A 34 2.61 -1.73 14.80
C ILE A 34 1.98 -3.06 15.24
N GLU A 35 0.84 -2.96 15.94
CA GLU A 35 0.10 -4.14 16.37
C GLU A 35 -0.64 -4.78 15.20
N ASP A 36 -0.90 -6.08 15.29
CA ASP A 36 -1.60 -6.79 14.22
C ASP A 36 -3.00 -6.24 13.97
N TRP A 37 -3.68 -5.77 14.99
CA TRP A 37 -5.03 -5.20 14.88
C TRP A 37 -5.02 -3.78 14.27
N ASP A 38 -3.87 -3.13 14.21
CA ASP A 38 -3.75 -1.75 13.74
C ASP A 38 -3.71 -1.72 12.21
N ARG A 39 -4.85 -2.06 11.61
CA ARG A 39 -5.00 -2.24 10.17
C ARG A 39 -5.93 -1.18 9.60
N PHE A 40 -5.34 -0.17 8.97
CA PHE A 40 -6.08 0.90 8.31
C PHE A 40 -5.58 1.02 6.88
N GLN A 41 -6.05 0.11 6.04
CA GLN A 41 -5.59 -0.01 4.67
C GLN A 41 -6.77 -0.03 3.71
N ARG A 42 -6.57 0.55 2.53
CA ARG A 42 -7.56 0.46 1.47
C ARG A 42 -6.89 0.37 0.12
N ILE A 43 -7.57 -0.29 -0.81
CA ILE A 43 -7.13 -0.40 -2.19
C ILE A 43 -8.04 0.46 -3.04
N VAL A 44 -7.43 1.30 -3.88
CA VAL A 44 -8.15 2.12 -4.85
C VAL A 44 -7.82 1.57 -6.23
N GLU A 45 -8.85 1.14 -6.95
CA GLU A 45 -8.70 0.61 -8.30
C GLU A 45 -8.91 1.74 -9.30
N ILE A 46 -7.96 1.91 -10.21
CA ILE A 46 -7.96 3.00 -11.17
C ILE A 46 -8.01 2.39 -12.58
N ASP A 47 -8.87 2.93 -13.43
CA ASP A 47 -8.97 2.48 -14.82
C ASP A 47 -7.62 2.66 -15.50
N ARG A 48 -7.24 1.65 -16.29
CA ARG A 48 -5.95 1.67 -16.98
C ARG A 48 -5.77 2.92 -17.84
N GLU A 49 -6.83 3.41 -18.41
CA GLU A 49 -6.80 4.59 -19.28
C GLU A 49 -6.33 5.86 -18.60
N VAL A 50 -6.54 5.95 -17.29
CA VAL A 50 -6.19 7.13 -16.50
C VAL A 50 -5.03 6.86 -15.53
N PHE A 51 -4.41 5.70 -15.61
CA PHE A 51 -3.24 5.34 -14.81
C PHE A 51 -2.01 5.34 -15.70
N GLU A 52 -1.38 6.49 -15.79
CA GLU A 52 -0.21 6.66 -16.65
C GLU A 52 1.05 6.15 -15.95
N THR A 53 1.78 5.30 -16.63
CA THR A 53 3.04 4.76 -16.12
C THR A 53 4.15 4.97 -17.14
N ALA A 54 5.39 4.94 -16.67
CA ALA A 54 6.54 5.05 -17.56
C ALA A 54 6.63 3.82 -18.48
N PRO A 55 7.22 3.96 -19.67
CA PRO A 55 7.39 2.82 -20.56
C PRO A 55 8.14 1.67 -19.89
N GLY A 56 7.72 0.45 -20.18
CA GLY A 56 8.34 -0.75 -19.61
C GLY A 56 7.73 -1.22 -18.31
N LYS A 57 6.75 -0.51 -17.77
CA LYS A 57 6.07 -0.95 -16.56
C LYS A 57 4.90 -1.84 -16.92
N SER A 58 4.65 -2.86 -16.08
CA SER A 58 3.56 -3.79 -16.30
C SER A 58 2.27 -3.28 -15.66
N ASP A 59 1.17 -3.98 -15.91
CA ASP A 59 -0.13 -3.69 -15.29
C ASP A 59 -0.14 -4.03 -13.79
N CYS A 60 0.96 -4.58 -13.28
CA CYS A 60 1.11 -4.84 -11.84
C CYS A 60 1.72 -3.65 -11.10
N PHE A 61 1.97 -2.55 -11.78
CA PHE A 61 2.50 -1.33 -11.14
C PHE A 61 1.56 -0.87 -10.04
N THR A 62 2.14 -0.58 -8.88
CA THR A 62 1.37 -0.26 -7.67
C THR A 62 1.98 0.95 -6.99
N ILE A 63 1.11 1.85 -6.53
CA ILE A 63 1.54 3.01 -5.74
C ILE A 63 1.01 2.84 -4.33
N ILE A 64 1.89 2.92 -3.35
CA ILE A 64 1.51 2.84 -1.94
C ILE A 64 1.78 4.19 -1.29
N GLU A 65 0.72 4.79 -0.76
CA GLU A 65 0.81 6.03 -0.01
C GLU A 65 0.60 5.74 1.47
N LEU A 66 1.44 6.34 2.30
CA LEU A 66 1.40 6.13 3.72
C LEU A 66 1.23 7.46 4.43
N THR A 67 0.18 7.58 5.24
CA THR A 67 -0.05 8.76 6.08
C THR A 67 0.22 8.37 7.53
N MET A 68 1.14 9.07 8.16
CA MET A 68 1.53 8.81 9.54
C MET A 68 0.99 9.89 10.46
N PHE A 69 0.54 9.47 11.62
CA PHE A 69 0.13 10.42 12.66
C PHE A 69 1.35 10.94 13.42
N PRO A 70 1.22 12.10 14.12
CA PRO A 70 2.31 12.64 14.92
C PRO A 70 2.83 11.61 15.92
N GLY A 71 4.14 11.66 16.18
CA GLY A 71 4.78 10.74 17.10
C GLY A 71 5.67 9.72 16.44
N ARG A 72 5.56 9.53 15.12
CA ARG A 72 6.44 8.65 14.37
C ARG A 72 7.66 9.43 13.90
N THR A 73 8.82 8.79 13.88
CA THR A 73 10.05 9.41 13.41
C THR A 73 10.15 9.33 11.89
N LYS A 74 11.02 10.15 11.32
CA LYS A 74 11.27 10.10 9.88
C LYS A 74 11.90 8.76 9.48
N GLU A 75 12.75 8.22 10.33
CA GLU A 75 13.39 6.93 10.10
C GLU A 75 12.37 5.82 9.98
N GLN A 76 11.37 5.82 10.84
CA GLN A 76 10.28 4.84 10.78
C GLN A 76 9.48 4.95 9.48
N LYS A 77 9.23 6.17 9.03
CA LYS A 77 8.52 6.38 7.76
C LYS A 77 9.32 5.85 6.57
N ARG A 78 10.63 6.01 6.60
CA ARG A 78 11.50 5.54 5.53
C ARG A 78 11.60 4.02 5.47
N ALA A 79 11.40 3.36 6.60
CA ALA A 79 11.47 1.91 6.67
C ALA A 79 10.34 1.23 5.90
N VAL A 80 9.30 2.00 5.58
CA VAL A 80 8.16 1.52 4.80
C VAL A 80 8.33 1.85 3.33
#